data_f3056871cfd8c989a6e5d2c3d151b446
#
_entry.id   f3056871cfd8c989a6e5d2c3d151b446
#
_cell.length_a   1.000
_cell.length_b   1.000
_cell.length_c   1.000
_cell.angle_alpha   90.00
_cell.angle_beta   90.00
_cell.angle_gamma   90.00
#
_symmetry.space_group_name_H-M   'P 1'
#
loop_
_entity.id
_entity.type
_entity.pdbx_description
1 polymer ?
#
loop_
_entity_poly.entity_id
_entity_poly.type
_entity_poly.pdbx_seq_one_letter_code
_entity_poly.pdbx_strand_id
1 'polypeptide(L)'
;MDLHERVRQFTLDTLAALGLSLHVAINDTPDGIRVEISGEGGETLLRRRAESLDALQVIVNTAFRRELNDDRSFVVDCLDYRKGKDAELRQMTRFVMEKVKTNRTQQEMGPLNPYARRIVLLTVAEDPALSSESIGDAFLKTVIISMKH
;
A
#
# COMPACT_ATOMS: atom_id res chain seq x y z
N MET A 1 -8.90 21.46 -16.86
CA MET A 1 -8.20 20.87 -15.69
C MET A 1 -7.41 19.65 -16.11
N ASP A 2 -6.19 19.55 -15.65
CA ASP A 2 -5.41 18.34 -15.91
C ASP A 2 -5.91 17.17 -15.04
N LEU A 3 -5.31 16.00 -15.24
CA LEU A 3 -5.73 14.79 -14.53
C LEU A 3 -5.57 14.94 -13.02
N HIS A 4 -4.45 15.49 -12.56
CA HIS A 4 -4.21 15.66 -11.11
C HIS A 4 -5.28 16.55 -10.47
N GLU A 5 -5.66 17.64 -11.11
CA GLU A 5 -6.69 18.51 -10.58
C GLU A 5 -8.07 17.87 -10.59
N ARG A 6 -8.38 17.08 -11.62
CA ARG A 6 -9.66 16.38 -11.68
C ARG A 6 -9.76 15.31 -10.60
N VAL A 7 -8.68 14.58 -10.36
CA VAL A 7 -8.62 13.57 -9.27
C VAL A 7 -8.76 14.27 -7.92
N ARG A 8 -8.03 15.37 -7.72
CA ARG A 8 -8.08 16.14 -6.49
C ARG A 8 -9.50 16.65 -6.22
N GLN A 9 -10.12 17.25 -7.21
CA GLN A 9 -11.46 17.81 -7.08
C GLN A 9 -12.51 16.73 -6.84
N PHE A 10 -12.42 15.62 -7.57
CA PHE A 10 -13.29 14.46 -7.37
C PHE A 10 -13.20 13.93 -5.93
N THR A 11 -11.98 13.83 -5.41
CA THR A 11 -11.75 13.38 -4.04
C THR A 11 -12.33 14.35 -3.02
N LEU A 12 -12.08 15.65 -3.21
CA LEU A 12 -12.64 16.69 -2.34
C LEU A 12 -14.17 16.66 -2.34
N ASP A 13 -14.78 16.53 -3.51
CA ASP A 13 -16.25 16.50 -3.64
C ASP A 13 -16.84 15.27 -2.96
N THR A 14 -16.17 14.11 -3.10
CA THR A 14 -16.59 12.88 -2.45
C THR A 14 -16.53 13.01 -0.93
N LEU A 15 -15.44 13.58 -0.41
CA LEU A 15 -15.26 13.81 1.02
C LEU A 15 -16.31 14.80 1.54
N ALA A 16 -16.57 15.87 0.79
CA ALA A 16 -17.59 16.85 1.16
C ALA A 16 -18.98 16.23 1.22
N ALA A 17 -19.29 15.31 0.30
CA ALA A 17 -20.56 14.59 0.32
C ALA A 17 -20.71 13.72 1.56
N LEU A 18 -19.59 13.28 2.15
CA LEU A 18 -19.57 12.53 3.41
C LEU A 18 -19.55 13.45 4.65
N GLY A 19 -19.59 14.76 4.45
CA GLY A 19 -19.55 15.73 5.55
C GLY A 19 -18.15 16.03 6.06
N LEU A 20 -17.11 15.72 5.27
CA LEU A 20 -15.72 15.91 5.67
C LEU A 20 -15.07 17.04 4.89
N SER A 21 -14.46 17.98 5.62
CA SER A 21 -13.70 19.10 5.04
C SER A 21 -12.22 18.83 5.26
N LEU A 22 -11.60 18.18 4.29
CA LEU A 22 -10.22 17.74 4.39
C LEU A 22 -9.37 18.35 3.28
N HIS A 23 -8.07 18.24 3.43
CA HIS A 23 -7.09 18.68 2.41
C HIS A 23 -6.70 17.47 1.57
N VAL A 24 -6.51 17.70 0.26
CA VAL A 24 -6.08 16.65 -0.66
C VAL A 24 -4.91 17.18 -1.47
N ALA A 25 -3.81 16.43 -1.47
CA ALA A 25 -2.62 16.70 -2.28
C ALA A 25 -2.35 15.51 -3.19
N ILE A 26 -1.90 15.80 -4.40
CA ILE A 26 -1.58 14.77 -5.39
C ILE A 26 -0.08 14.79 -5.63
N ASN A 27 0.56 13.62 -5.50
CA ASN A 27 2.00 13.47 -5.73
C ASN A 27 2.25 12.33 -6.71
N ASP A 28 3.00 12.63 -7.75
CA ASP A 28 3.41 11.62 -8.73
C ASP A 28 4.66 10.91 -8.21
N THR A 29 4.62 9.59 -8.15
CA THR A 29 5.75 8.77 -7.71
C THR A 29 6.02 7.67 -8.74
N PRO A 30 7.23 7.07 -8.75
CA PRO A 30 7.52 5.98 -9.68
C PRO A 30 6.56 4.79 -9.53
N ASP A 31 6.04 4.56 -8.33
CA ASP A 31 5.16 3.42 -8.04
C ASP A 31 3.68 3.71 -8.27
N GLY A 32 3.31 4.97 -8.44
CA GLY A 32 1.92 5.36 -8.64
C GLY A 32 1.69 6.83 -8.33
N ILE A 33 0.44 7.24 -8.48
CA ILE A 33 0.05 8.59 -8.12
C ILE A 33 -0.60 8.53 -6.75
N ARG A 34 -0.02 9.25 -5.80
CA ARG A 34 -0.52 9.28 -4.43
C ARG A 34 -1.51 10.42 -4.26
N VAL A 35 -2.67 10.06 -3.72
CA VAL A 35 -3.71 11.00 -3.32
C VAL A 35 -3.64 11.09 -1.80
N GLU A 36 -3.07 12.15 -1.28
CA GLU A 36 -2.80 12.29 0.15
C GLU A 36 -3.83 13.18 0.82
N ILE A 37 -4.58 12.61 1.76
CA ILE A 37 -5.65 13.29 2.49
C ILE A 37 -5.13 13.62 3.88
N SER A 38 -5.39 14.85 4.33
CA SER A 38 -4.97 15.31 5.64
C SER A 38 -6.01 16.28 6.20
N GLY A 39 -5.88 16.58 7.49
CA GLY A 39 -6.73 17.53 8.16
C GLY A 39 -7.53 16.92 9.30
N GLU A 40 -8.16 17.79 10.06
CA GLU A 40 -8.98 17.40 11.20
C GLU A 40 -10.21 16.63 10.71
N GLY A 41 -10.48 15.48 11.32
CA GLY A 41 -11.58 14.60 10.93
C GLY A 41 -11.17 13.47 10.00
N GLY A 42 -9.94 13.45 9.54
CA GLY A 42 -9.42 12.37 8.66
C GLY A 42 -9.46 11.01 9.30
N GLU A 43 -9.42 10.92 10.61
CA GLU A 43 -9.50 9.67 11.37
C GLU A 43 -10.77 8.87 11.05
N THR A 44 -11.82 9.56 10.60
CA THR A 44 -13.06 8.90 10.19
C THR A 44 -12.83 7.89 9.07
N LEU A 45 -11.89 8.19 8.16
CA LEU A 45 -11.57 7.30 7.05
C LEU A 45 -10.76 6.08 7.50
N LEU A 46 -10.17 6.13 8.69
CA LEU A 46 -9.28 5.08 9.18
C LEU A 46 -9.98 4.07 10.09
N ARG A 47 -11.24 4.28 10.40
CA ARG A 47 -12.02 3.36 11.23
C ARG A 47 -12.16 2.00 10.53
N ARG A 48 -12.31 0.94 11.33
CA ARG A 48 -12.49 -0.42 10.83
C ARG A 48 -11.38 -0.82 9.86
N ARG A 49 -10.13 -0.63 10.29
CA ARG A 49 -8.94 -0.96 9.48
C ARG A 49 -8.92 -0.20 8.14
N ALA A 50 -9.32 1.07 8.19
CA ALA A 50 -9.34 1.96 7.03
C ALA A 50 -10.28 1.47 5.91
N GLU A 51 -11.42 0.89 6.27
CA GLU A 51 -12.41 0.39 5.31
C GLU A 51 -12.87 1.49 4.35
N SER A 52 -13.18 2.68 4.88
CA SER A 52 -13.61 3.81 4.05
C SER A 52 -12.50 4.32 3.15
N LEU A 53 -11.26 4.32 3.63
CA LEU A 53 -10.11 4.71 2.82
C LEU A 53 -9.90 3.73 1.66
N ASP A 54 -10.02 2.44 1.92
CA ASP A 54 -9.91 1.41 0.89
C ASP A 54 -11.02 1.56 -0.16
N ALA A 55 -12.24 1.84 0.27
CA ALA A 55 -13.36 2.08 -0.63
C ALA A 55 -13.11 3.30 -1.51
N LEU A 56 -12.60 4.37 -0.94
CA LEU A 56 -12.27 5.58 -1.70
C LEU A 56 -11.19 5.30 -2.74
N GLN A 57 -10.18 4.50 -2.40
CA GLN A 57 -9.14 4.11 -3.36
C GLN A 57 -9.72 3.34 -4.54
N VAL A 58 -10.66 2.42 -4.30
CA VAL A 58 -11.35 1.70 -5.36
C VAL A 58 -12.12 2.67 -6.27
N ILE A 59 -12.82 3.63 -5.67
CA ILE A 59 -13.61 4.61 -6.44
C ILE A 59 -12.70 5.48 -7.32
N VAL A 60 -11.60 5.99 -6.76
CA VAL A 60 -10.67 6.84 -7.53
C VAL A 60 -10.05 6.05 -8.69
N ASN A 61 -9.61 4.82 -8.44
CA ASN A 61 -9.06 3.99 -9.51
C ASN A 61 -10.09 3.63 -10.57
N THR A 62 -11.31 3.31 -10.16
CA THR A 62 -12.38 3.01 -11.12
C THR A 62 -12.66 4.21 -12.03
N ALA A 63 -12.62 5.42 -11.49
CA ALA A 63 -12.92 6.63 -12.24
C ALA A 63 -11.78 7.08 -13.16
N PHE A 64 -10.52 6.91 -12.75
CA PHE A 64 -9.39 7.59 -13.40
C PHE A 64 -8.24 6.71 -13.85
N ARG A 65 -8.14 5.45 -13.39
CA ARG A 65 -6.95 4.62 -13.69
C ARG A 65 -6.71 4.45 -15.19
N ARG A 66 -7.78 4.41 -15.99
CA ARG A 66 -7.65 4.25 -17.44
C ARG A 66 -6.97 5.43 -18.13
N GLU A 67 -6.89 6.58 -17.48
CA GLU A 67 -6.24 7.75 -18.02
C GLU A 67 -4.73 7.74 -17.78
N LEU A 68 -4.23 6.76 -17.01
CA LEU A 68 -2.79 6.53 -16.86
C LEU A 68 -2.31 5.66 -18.03
N ASN A 69 -1.18 6.05 -18.62
CA ASN A 69 -0.64 5.38 -19.81
C ASN A 69 0.33 4.23 -19.47
N ASP A 70 0.31 3.76 -18.23
CA ASP A 70 1.23 2.74 -17.72
C ASP A 70 0.51 1.84 -16.71
N ASP A 71 1.26 0.97 -16.04
CA ASP A 71 0.72 0.03 -15.08
C ASP A 71 0.51 0.62 -13.68
N ARG A 72 0.78 1.92 -13.51
CA ARG A 72 0.60 2.57 -12.21
C ARG A 72 -0.89 2.70 -11.88
N SER A 73 -1.16 2.90 -10.62
CA SER A 73 -2.51 3.15 -10.11
C SER A 73 -2.47 4.30 -9.11
N PHE A 74 -3.66 4.71 -8.65
CA PHE A 74 -3.77 5.71 -7.60
C PHE A 74 -3.74 5.02 -6.24
N VAL A 75 -2.91 5.53 -5.34
CA VAL A 75 -2.87 5.10 -3.94
C VAL A 75 -3.45 6.24 -3.12
N VAL A 76 -4.59 6.00 -2.49
CA VAL A 76 -5.27 6.99 -1.65
C VAL A 76 -4.87 6.74 -0.21
N ASP A 77 -4.19 7.70 0.40
CA ASP A 77 -3.74 7.61 1.78
C ASP A 77 -4.33 8.76 2.61
N CYS A 78 -4.42 8.55 3.90
CA CYS A 78 -4.93 9.55 4.84
C CYS A 78 -4.08 9.52 6.10
N LEU A 79 -3.59 10.71 6.49
CA LEU A 79 -2.79 10.89 7.71
C LEU A 79 -1.60 9.92 7.78
N ASP A 80 -0.99 9.63 6.63
CA ASP A 80 0.14 8.72 6.47
C ASP A 80 -0.13 7.29 6.98
N TYR A 81 -1.39 6.85 6.97
CA TYR A 81 -1.77 5.53 7.46
C TYR A 81 -1.08 4.41 6.69
N ARG A 82 -1.13 4.46 5.35
CA ARG A 82 -0.50 3.40 4.54
C ARG A 82 1.02 3.45 4.64
N LYS A 83 1.60 4.66 4.68
CA LYS A 83 3.06 4.81 4.87
C LYS A 83 3.50 4.20 6.19
N GLY A 84 2.72 4.39 7.26
CA GLY A 84 3.01 3.80 8.56
C GLY A 84 2.91 2.27 8.54
N LYS A 85 1.88 1.74 7.91
CA LYS A 85 1.71 0.28 7.76
C LYS A 85 2.82 -0.33 6.92
N ASP A 86 3.24 0.35 5.86
CA ASP A 86 4.34 -0.11 5.01
C ASP A 86 5.65 -0.17 5.79
N ALA A 87 5.92 0.86 6.61
CA ALA A 87 7.12 0.90 7.43
C ALA A 87 7.12 -0.22 8.48
N GLU A 88 5.98 -0.46 9.14
CA GLU A 88 5.81 -1.56 10.08
C GLU A 88 6.07 -2.91 9.42
N LEU A 89 5.55 -3.10 8.22
CA LEU A 89 5.70 -4.35 7.48
C LEU A 89 7.17 -4.58 7.08
N ARG A 90 7.86 -3.53 6.64
CA ARG A 90 9.30 -3.63 6.33
C ARG A 90 10.10 -4.01 7.56
N GLN A 91 9.79 -3.39 8.69
CA GLN A 91 10.47 -3.67 9.95
C GLN A 91 10.24 -5.11 10.40
N MET A 92 9.00 -5.59 10.31
CA MET A 92 8.67 -6.98 10.61
C MET A 92 9.39 -7.95 9.68
N THR A 93 9.47 -7.60 8.40
CA THR A 93 10.17 -8.41 7.40
C THR A 93 11.66 -8.52 7.74
N ARG A 94 12.29 -7.41 8.10
CA ARG A 94 13.71 -7.43 8.49
C ARG A 94 13.97 -8.28 9.72
N PHE A 95 13.04 -8.26 10.67
CA PHE A 95 13.13 -9.12 11.85
C PHE A 95 13.08 -10.60 11.46
N VAL A 96 12.17 -10.97 10.56
CA VAL A 96 12.07 -12.35 10.07
C VAL A 96 13.31 -12.73 9.26
N MET A 97 13.85 -11.82 8.45
CA MET A 97 15.07 -12.03 7.69
C MET A 97 16.24 -12.40 8.61
N GLU A 98 16.38 -11.68 9.73
CA GLU A 98 17.43 -11.99 10.70
C GLU A 98 17.25 -13.36 11.34
N LYS A 99 16.00 -13.76 11.59
CA LYS A 99 15.70 -15.12 12.09
C LYS A 99 16.14 -16.20 11.10
N VAL A 100 15.84 -15.99 9.81
CA VAL A 100 16.25 -16.93 8.77
C VAL A 100 17.77 -17.06 8.73
N LYS A 101 18.48 -15.96 8.81
CA LYS A 101 19.95 -15.95 8.77
C LYS A 101 20.55 -16.59 10.00
N THR A 102 19.99 -16.35 11.17
CA THR A 102 20.49 -16.88 12.44
C THR A 102 20.22 -18.39 12.57
N ASN A 103 19.00 -18.81 12.30
CA ASN A 103 18.55 -20.18 12.53
C ASN A 103 18.73 -21.09 11.33
N ARG A 104 19.05 -20.52 10.15
CA ARG A 104 19.18 -21.25 8.89
C ARG A 104 17.94 -22.03 8.51
N THR A 105 16.78 -21.57 8.98
CA THR A 105 15.48 -22.22 8.75
C THR A 105 14.56 -21.22 8.05
N GLN A 106 13.88 -21.68 7.00
CA GLN A 106 12.94 -20.82 6.29
C GLN A 106 11.81 -20.38 7.22
N GLN A 107 11.28 -19.19 6.97
CA GLN A 107 10.18 -18.60 7.72
C GLN A 107 9.08 -18.18 6.76
N GLU A 108 7.86 -18.15 7.26
CA GLU A 108 6.69 -17.76 6.49
C GLU A 108 6.14 -16.44 7.00
N MET A 109 5.66 -15.61 6.08
CA MET A 109 4.92 -14.39 6.38
C MET A 109 3.61 -14.41 5.62
N GLY A 110 2.53 -14.20 6.34
CA GLY A 110 1.22 -14.14 5.71
C GLY A 110 0.15 -14.90 6.45
N PRO A 111 -1.03 -15.02 5.83
CA PRO A 111 -1.32 -14.65 4.42
C PRO A 111 -1.33 -13.15 4.19
N LEU A 112 -0.88 -12.72 3.01
CA LEU A 112 -0.73 -11.32 2.62
C LEU A 112 -1.42 -11.04 1.28
N ASN A 113 -1.97 -9.84 1.14
CA ASN A 113 -2.50 -9.39 -0.15
C ASN A 113 -1.35 -9.05 -1.11
N PRO A 114 -1.63 -8.85 -2.41
CA PRO A 114 -0.57 -8.57 -3.39
C PRO A 114 0.29 -7.35 -3.05
N TYR A 115 -0.29 -6.30 -2.52
CA TYR A 115 0.43 -5.07 -2.16
C TYR A 115 1.44 -5.35 -1.05
N ALA A 116 1.00 -6.00 0.02
CA ALA A 116 1.86 -6.36 1.16
C ALA A 116 2.97 -7.33 0.73
N ARG A 117 2.64 -8.31 -0.11
CA ARG A 117 3.64 -9.25 -0.62
C ARG A 117 4.75 -8.55 -1.39
N ARG A 118 4.39 -7.56 -2.21
CA ARG A 118 5.38 -6.78 -2.96
C ARG A 118 6.37 -6.10 -2.02
N ILE A 119 5.88 -5.51 -0.92
CA ILE A 119 6.74 -4.86 0.06
C ILE A 119 7.70 -5.86 0.69
N VAL A 120 7.20 -7.04 1.08
CA VAL A 120 8.03 -8.09 1.66
C VAL A 120 9.10 -8.56 0.67
N LEU A 121 8.70 -8.86 -0.57
CA LEU A 121 9.64 -9.34 -1.58
C LEU A 121 10.73 -8.31 -1.89
N LEU A 122 10.38 -7.03 -1.98
CA LEU A 122 11.35 -5.97 -2.21
C LEU A 122 12.29 -5.79 -1.02
N THR A 123 11.78 -5.93 0.20
CA THR A 123 12.61 -5.83 1.40
C THR A 123 13.62 -6.98 1.48
N VAL A 124 13.18 -8.21 1.21
CA VAL A 124 14.07 -9.38 1.20
C VAL A 124 15.14 -9.22 0.11
N ALA A 125 14.78 -8.66 -1.04
CA ALA A 125 15.72 -8.44 -2.14
C ALA A 125 16.87 -7.49 -1.80
N GLU A 126 16.76 -6.72 -0.73
CA GLU A 126 17.87 -5.88 -0.24
C GLU A 126 19.04 -6.70 0.28
N ASP A 127 18.83 -7.97 0.64
CA ASP A 127 19.87 -8.86 1.17
C ASP A 127 20.17 -9.97 0.15
N PRO A 128 21.37 -9.97 -0.45
CA PRO A 128 21.70 -10.97 -1.47
C PRO A 128 21.86 -12.40 -0.93
N ALA A 129 21.93 -12.57 0.39
CA ALA A 129 22.03 -13.90 1.02
C ALA A 129 20.68 -14.61 1.13
N LEU A 130 19.58 -13.91 0.90
CA LEU A 130 18.23 -14.42 1.09
C LEU A 130 17.45 -14.47 -0.22
N SER A 131 16.47 -15.38 -0.26
CA SER A 131 15.49 -15.43 -1.33
C SER A 131 14.08 -15.49 -0.76
N SER A 132 13.12 -15.12 -1.58
CA SER A 132 11.71 -15.15 -1.18
C SER A 132 10.86 -15.59 -2.35
N GLU A 133 9.74 -16.24 -2.04
CA GLU A 133 8.73 -16.59 -3.03
C GLU A 133 7.34 -16.57 -2.42
N SER A 134 6.35 -16.29 -3.26
CA SER A 134 4.95 -16.34 -2.86
C SER A 134 4.40 -17.71 -3.21
N ILE A 135 3.70 -18.34 -2.26
CA ILE A 135 3.05 -19.64 -2.49
C ILE A 135 1.56 -19.52 -2.21
N GLY A 136 0.79 -20.28 -2.98
CA GLY A 136 -0.67 -20.27 -2.89
C GLY A 136 -1.30 -19.92 -4.22
N ASP A 137 -2.60 -20.09 -4.31
CA ASP A 137 -3.38 -19.85 -5.54
C ASP A 137 -4.57 -18.92 -5.31
N ALA A 138 -4.68 -18.32 -4.13
CA ALA A 138 -5.73 -17.38 -3.78
C ALA A 138 -5.20 -15.93 -3.82
N PHE A 139 -6.10 -14.99 -3.61
CA PHE A 139 -5.73 -13.56 -3.50
C PHE A 139 -4.74 -13.33 -2.36
N LEU A 140 -4.99 -13.95 -1.21
CA LEU A 140 -4.05 -13.93 -0.10
C LEU A 140 -3.10 -15.10 -0.23
N LYS A 141 -1.80 -14.80 -0.22
CA LYS A 141 -0.74 -15.81 -0.34
C LYS A 141 0.29 -15.65 0.76
N THR A 142 1.01 -16.71 1.01
CA THR A 142 2.10 -16.71 1.98
C THR A 142 3.43 -16.45 1.27
N VAL A 143 4.29 -15.64 1.88
CA VAL A 143 5.66 -15.44 1.41
C VAL A 143 6.59 -16.31 2.25
N ILE A 144 7.42 -17.09 1.58
CA ILE A 144 8.47 -17.89 2.22
C ILE A 144 9.79 -17.20 2.04
N ILE A 145 10.50 -16.97 3.13
CA ILE A 145 11.84 -16.37 3.14
C ILE A 145 12.83 -17.45 3.55
N SER A 146 13.86 -17.65 2.74
CA SER A 146 14.86 -18.71 2.96
C SER A 146 16.26 -18.22 2.61
N MET A 147 17.27 -18.98 3.06
CA MET A 147 18.64 -18.74 2.62
C MET A 147 18.75 -19.05 1.15
N LYS A 148 19.45 -18.21 0.42
CA LYS A 148 19.73 -18.43 -1.00
C LYS A 148 20.76 -19.53 -1.15
N HIS A 149 20.52 -20.40 -2.12
CA HIS A 149 21.44 -21.50 -2.41
C HIS A 149 22.54 -21.11 -3.37
#